data_d04408316c39e7035858880b467e1000
#
_entry.id   d04408316c39e7035858880b467e1000
#
_cell.length_a   1.000
_cell.length_b   1.000
_cell.length_c   1.000
_cell.angle_alpha   90.00
_cell.angle_beta   90.00
_cell.angle_gamma   90.00
#
_symmetry.space_group_name_H-M   'P 1'
#
loop_
_entity.id
_entity.type
_entity.pdbx_description
1 polymer ?
#
loop_
_entity_poly.entity_id
_entity_poly.type
_entity_poly.pdbx_seq_one_letter_code
_entity_poly.pdbx_strand_id
1 'polypeptide(L)'
;KINDKSLERILSFRPRIEKVAIKDAKLRTFITDDVNRDELVKHVYDITYGSIKKTDNLVIVDDSIVRGTTLQKSILKMLNRLSPKKIVVVSSAPQIRYPDCYGIDMAIMDDLIAFRAAIRLFKKKFRASSLEDIYKKCKKENKKVPTKIKNIVKEIYNPFTDNQISKEISRMLKDEDITADVDVVFQSIENLHKACPNPVSYTHLTLPTTRLV
;
A
#
# COMPACT_ATOMS: atom_id res chain seq x y z
N LYS A 1 -12.96 -29.55 -24.81
CA LYS A 1 -14.08 -28.79 -25.40
C LYS A 1 -14.92 -28.25 -24.27
N ILE A 2 -15.07 -26.92 -24.19
CA ILE A 2 -15.98 -26.28 -23.26
C ILE A 2 -17.37 -26.50 -23.83
N ASN A 3 -18.28 -27.13 -23.09
CA ASN A 3 -19.67 -27.29 -23.49
C ASN A 3 -20.44 -26.00 -23.19
N ASP A 4 -21.58 -25.80 -23.85
CA ASP A 4 -22.39 -24.58 -23.73
C ASP A 4 -22.82 -24.29 -22.28
N LYS A 5 -23.15 -25.31 -21.49
CA LYS A 5 -23.48 -25.17 -20.06
C LYS A 5 -22.30 -24.67 -19.22
N SER A 6 -21.08 -25.12 -19.53
CA SER A 6 -19.88 -24.63 -18.85
C SER A 6 -19.57 -23.20 -19.24
N LEU A 7 -19.80 -22.85 -20.51
CA LEU A 7 -19.62 -21.50 -21.02
C LEU A 7 -20.63 -20.53 -20.39
N GLU A 8 -21.91 -20.89 -20.35
CA GLU A 8 -22.95 -20.11 -19.66
C GLU A 8 -22.62 -19.89 -18.19
N ARG A 9 -22.15 -20.93 -17.48
CA ARG A 9 -21.77 -20.82 -16.08
C ARG A 9 -20.59 -19.87 -15.88
N ILE A 10 -19.62 -19.89 -16.78
CA ILE A 10 -18.47 -18.96 -16.74
C ILE A 10 -18.91 -17.54 -17.06
N LEU A 11 -19.74 -17.33 -18.07
CA LEU A 11 -20.22 -16.01 -18.48
C LEU A 11 -21.22 -15.41 -17.49
N SER A 12 -21.98 -16.26 -16.77
CA SER A 12 -22.91 -15.81 -15.73
C SER A 12 -22.22 -15.52 -14.39
N PHE A 13 -20.96 -15.94 -14.22
CA PHE A 13 -20.20 -15.66 -13.00
C PHE A 13 -19.90 -14.17 -12.93
N ARG A 14 -20.51 -13.50 -11.95
CA ARG A 14 -20.26 -12.08 -11.69
C ARG A 14 -19.86 -11.90 -10.24
N PRO A 15 -18.79 -11.13 -9.97
CA PRO A 15 -18.44 -10.77 -8.60
C PRO A 15 -19.56 -9.90 -8.01
N ARG A 16 -19.87 -10.11 -6.73
CA ARG A 16 -20.79 -9.25 -6.00
C ARG A 16 -20.08 -7.92 -5.72
N ILE A 17 -20.66 -6.84 -6.26
CA ILE A 17 -20.18 -5.47 -6.06
C ILE A 17 -21.23 -4.73 -5.24
N GLU A 18 -20.84 -4.23 -4.08
CA GLU A 18 -21.71 -3.54 -3.14
C GLU A 18 -21.17 -2.15 -2.82
N LYS A 19 -22.06 -1.18 -2.73
CA LYS A 19 -21.74 0.12 -2.13
C LYS A 19 -21.79 -0.01 -0.61
N VAL A 20 -20.66 -0.31 -0.01
CA VAL A 20 -20.53 -0.52 1.42
C VAL A 20 -20.40 0.78 2.20
N ALA A 21 -19.80 1.78 1.58
CA ALA A 21 -19.62 3.11 2.16
C ALA A 21 -19.82 4.19 1.12
N ILE A 22 -20.44 5.28 1.52
CA ILE A 22 -20.66 6.47 0.69
C ILE A 22 -19.90 7.62 1.35
N LYS A 23 -18.96 8.21 0.61
CA LYS A 23 -18.25 9.40 1.07
C LYS A 23 -19.10 10.64 0.83
N ASP A 24 -19.29 11.46 1.85
CA ASP A 24 -19.90 12.77 1.67
C ASP A 24 -18.97 13.65 0.80
N ALA A 25 -19.49 14.06 -0.37
CA ALA A 25 -18.74 14.82 -1.37
C ALA A 25 -18.31 16.22 -0.86
N LYS A 26 -18.96 16.75 0.17
CA LYS A 26 -18.66 18.05 0.75
C LYS A 26 -17.49 18.06 1.73
N LEU A 27 -17.11 16.89 2.25
CA LEU A 27 -16.04 16.76 3.23
C LEU A 27 -14.75 16.27 2.55
N ARG A 28 -13.85 17.20 2.22
CA ARG A 28 -12.51 16.89 1.72
C ARG A 28 -11.55 16.64 2.89
N THR A 29 -11.24 15.39 3.15
CA THR A 29 -10.36 14.95 4.26
C THR A 29 -8.88 15.32 4.09
N PHE A 30 -8.48 15.83 2.92
CA PHE A 30 -7.07 16.13 2.62
C PHE A 30 -6.58 17.50 3.11
N ILE A 31 -7.45 18.35 3.65
CA ILE A 31 -7.13 19.76 3.98
C ILE A 31 -7.09 20.01 5.49
N THR A 32 -7.35 19.03 6.34
CA THR A 32 -7.38 19.20 7.80
C THR A 32 -6.15 18.59 8.46
N ASP A 33 -5.64 19.32 9.48
CA ASP A 33 -4.54 18.88 10.33
C ASP A 33 -4.80 17.49 10.95
N ASP A 34 -3.72 16.72 11.14
CA ASP A 34 -3.77 15.32 11.59
C ASP A 34 -4.56 15.07 12.88
N VAL A 35 -4.72 16.09 13.73
CA VAL A 35 -5.40 15.98 15.04
C VAL A 35 -6.93 15.84 14.91
N ASN A 36 -7.55 16.42 13.88
CA ASN A 36 -9.01 16.37 13.66
C ASN A 36 -9.44 15.29 12.67
N ARG A 37 -8.49 14.58 12.08
CA ARG A 37 -8.74 13.60 11.01
C ARG A 37 -9.51 12.37 11.50
N ASP A 38 -9.26 11.92 12.72
CA ASP A 38 -9.88 10.70 13.27
C ASP A 38 -11.37 10.90 13.62
N GLU A 39 -11.79 12.12 13.98
CA GLU A 39 -13.19 12.44 14.19
C GLU A 39 -13.95 12.71 12.89
N LEU A 40 -13.32 13.43 11.97
CA LEU A 40 -13.90 13.71 10.65
C LEU A 40 -14.21 12.43 9.86
N VAL A 41 -13.35 11.43 9.93
CA VAL A 41 -13.55 10.17 9.19
C VAL A 41 -14.77 9.40 9.70
N LYS A 42 -15.12 9.50 10.98
CA LYS A 42 -16.34 8.87 11.52
C LYS A 42 -17.62 9.44 10.91
N HIS A 43 -17.57 10.68 10.44
CA HIS A 43 -18.72 11.41 9.87
C HIS A 43 -18.69 11.50 8.33
N VAL A 44 -17.56 11.17 7.71
CA VAL A 44 -17.36 11.31 6.25
C VAL A 44 -17.95 10.13 5.46
N TYR A 45 -18.09 8.97 6.10
CA TYR A 45 -18.57 7.77 5.43
C TYR A 45 -19.83 7.22 6.07
N ASP A 46 -20.91 7.21 5.32
CA ASP A 46 -22.11 6.45 5.66
C ASP A 46 -21.92 4.98 5.30
N ILE A 47 -22.15 4.09 6.26
CA ILE A 47 -21.98 2.64 6.10
C ILE A 47 -23.33 1.98 5.86
N THR A 48 -23.45 1.22 4.81
CA THR A 48 -24.63 0.40 4.53
C THR A 48 -24.54 -0.92 5.32
N TYR A 49 -25.23 -0.96 6.47
CA TYR A 49 -25.30 -2.17 7.27
C TYR A 49 -26.15 -3.24 6.58
N GLY A 50 -25.80 -4.52 6.81
CA GLY A 50 -26.56 -5.67 6.27
C GLY A 50 -26.15 -6.12 4.87
N SER A 51 -25.34 -5.33 4.14
CA SER A 51 -24.82 -5.72 2.84
C SER A 51 -23.69 -6.77 2.93
N ILE A 52 -23.01 -6.85 4.07
CA ILE A 52 -21.86 -7.73 4.30
C ILE A 52 -22.21 -8.80 5.35
N LYS A 53 -21.85 -10.05 5.05
CA LYS A 53 -22.00 -11.19 5.95
C LYS A 53 -20.67 -11.46 6.66
N LYS A 54 -20.71 -12.04 7.85
CA LYS A 54 -19.51 -12.45 8.62
C LYS A 54 -18.62 -13.48 7.91
N THR A 55 -19.15 -14.14 6.89
CA THR A 55 -18.42 -15.11 6.05
C THR A 55 -17.76 -14.47 4.84
N ASP A 56 -18.06 -13.21 4.55
CA ASP A 56 -17.60 -12.54 3.33
C ASP A 56 -16.13 -12.10 3.45
N ASN A 57 -15.44 -12.18 2.34
CA ASN A 57 -14.14 -11.57 2.15
C ASN A 57 -14.35 -10.27 1.35
N LEU A 58 -14.00 -9.14 1.94
CA LEU A 58 -14.05 -7.84 1.27
C LEU A 58 -12.79 -7.63 0.45
N VAL A 59 -12.95 -7.15 -0.77
CA VAL A 59 -11.84 -6.67 -1.60
C VAL A 59 -12.01 -5.18 -1.81
N ILE A 60 -11.00 -4.41 -1.44
CA ILE A 60 -10.94 -2.96 -1.61
C ILE A 60 -9.86 -2.68 -2.64
N VAL A 61 -10.15 -1.83 -3.61
CA VAL A 61 -9.15 -1.37 -4.59
C VAL A 61 -8.81 0.08 -4.29
N ASP A 62 -7.52 0.34 -4.14
CA ASP A 62 -6.96 1.68 -3.91
C ASP A 62 -5.95 1.98 -5.03
N ASP A 63 -5.71 3.26 -5.31
CA ASP A 63 -4.75 3.68 -6.33
C ASP A 63 -3.31 3.43 -5.86
N SER A 64 -2.99 3.82 -4.64
CA SER A 64 -1.64 3.62 -4.07
C SER A 64 -1.66 3.63 -2.54
N ILE A 65 -0.72 2.89 -1.93
CA ILE A 65 -0.51 2.88 -0.49
C ILE A 65 0.87 3.49 -0.20
N VAL A 66 0.88 4.75 0.23
CA VAL A 66 2.10 5.49 0.57
C VAL A 66 2.44 5.33 2.05
N ARG A 67 1.72 6.02 2.91
CA ARG A 67 1.90 6.01 4.38
C ARG A 67 1.11 4.91 5.08
N GLY A 68 -0.05 4.56 4.51
CA GLY A 68 -0.99 3.60 5.07
C GLY A 68 -1.81 4.12 6.26
N THR A 69 -1.63 5.37 6.69
CA THR A 69 -2.30 5.94 7.88
C THR A 69 -3.81 6.04 7.70
N THR A 70 -4.29 6.56 6.57
CA THR A 70 -5.72 6.64 6.27
C THR A 70 -6.35 5.25 6.21
N LEU A 71 -5.63 4.30 5.62
CA LEU A 71 -6.10 2.92 5.53
C LEU A 71 -6.21 2.29 6.93
N GLN A 72 -5.19 2.41 7.77
CA GLN A 72 -5.14 1.86 9.11
C GLN A 72 -6.14 2.52 10.05
N LYS A 73 -6.08 3.85 10.17
CA LYS A 73 -6.84 4.58 11.19
C LYS A 73 -8.33 4.73 10.86
N SER A 74 -8.67 4.68 9.56
CA SER A 74 -9.98 5.05 9.07
C SER A 74 -10.68 3.92 8.35
N ILE A 75 -10.19 3.53 7.18
CA ILE A 75 -10.89 2.62 6.27
C ILE A 75 -11.03 1.23 6.89
N LEU A 76 -9.95 0.65 7.41
CA LEU A 76 -9.99 -0.68 8.00
C LEU A 76 -10.86 -0.72 9.26
N LYS A 77 -10.80 0.30 10.11
CA LYS A 77 -11.66 0.39 11.31
C LYS A 77 -13.13 0.52 10.94
N MET A 78 -13.44 1.34 9.92
CA MET A 78 -14.79 1.48 9.41
C MET A 78 -15.34 0.15 8.88
N LEU A 79 -14.58 -0.54 8.04
CA LEU A 79 -15.01 -1.81 7.44
C LEU A 79 -15.08 -2.95 8.47
N ASN A 80 -14.22 -2.93 9.49
CA ASN A 80 -14.27 -3.91 10.57
C ASN A 80 -15.60 -3.89 11.35
N ARG A 81 -16.32 -2.73 11.38
CA ARG A 81 -17.66 -2.63 11.98
C ARG A 81 -18.69 -3.51 11.28
N LEU A 82 -18.49 -3.85 10.02
CA LEU A 82 -19.32 -4.78 9.26
C LEU A 82 -19.02 -6.24 9.57
N SER A 83 -17.98 -6.47 10.37
CA SER A 83 -17.53 -7.80 10.81
C SER A 83 -17.28 -8.81 9.65
N PRO A 84 -16.59 -8.43 8.57
CA PRO A 84 -16.23 -9.37 7.52
C PRO A 84 -15.24 -10.40 8.05
N LYS A 85 -15.17 -11.56 7.39
CA LYS A 85 -14.16 -12.57 7.70
C LYS A 85 -12.75 -12.06 7.39
N LYS A 86 -12.61 -11.39 6.25
CA LYS A 86 -11.31 -10.93 5.74
C LYS A 86 -11.46 -9.63 4.95
N ILE A 87 -10.46 -8.77 5.03
CA ILE A 87 -10.33 -7.56 4.21
C ILE A 87 -9.05 -7.68 3.39
N VAL A 88 -9.17 -7.66 2.07
CA VAL A 88 -8.06 -7.66 1.13
C VAL A 88 -7.96 -6.28 0.50
N VAL A 89 -6.88 -5.59 0.74
CA VAL A 89 -6.59 -4.29 0.12
C VAL A 89 -5.71 -4.51 -1.10
N VAL A 90 -6.19 -4.10 -2.25
CA VAL A 90 -5.47 -4.21 -3.53
C VAL A 90 -5.02 -2.82 -3.95
N SER A 91 -3.72 -2.61 -4.02
CA SER A 91 -3.13 -1.39 -4.58
C SER A 91 -2.88 -1.56 -6.06
N SER A 92 -3.43 -0.66 -6.89
CA SER A 92 -3.15 -0.64 -8.34
C SER A 92 -1.74 -0.13 -8.67
N ALA A 93 -1.09 0.53 -7.72
CA ALA A 93 0.34 0.86 -7.81
C ALA A 93 1.21 -0.22 -7.15
N PRO A 94 2.46 -0.40 -7.62
CA PRO A 94 3.48 -1.17 -6.90
C PRO A 94 3.83 -0.57 -5.54
N GLN A 95 4.58 -1.32 -4.71
CA GLN A 95 5.12 -0.79 -3.45
C GLN A 95 5.97 0.45 -3.70
N ILE A 96 5.61 1.57 -3.07
CA ILE A 96 6.38 2.80 -3.13
C ILE A 96 7.50 2.69 -2.10
N ARG A 97 8.73 2.48 -2.60
CA ARG A 97 9.91 2.16 -1.78
C ARG A 97 10.88 3.30 -1.58
N TYR A 98 10.78 4.31 -2.43
CA TYR A 98 11.71 5.44 -2.45
C TYR A 98 10.95 6.75 -2.53
N PRO A 99 11.48 7.82 -1.92
CA PRO A 99 10.88 9.13 -2.01
C PRO A 99 10.80 9.64 -3.44
N ASP A 100 9.77 10.44 -3.68
CA ASP A 100 9.62 11.25 -4.90
C ASP A 100 9.33 12.69 -4.49
N CYS A 101 10.17 13.62 -4.93
CA CYS A 101 10.03 15.04 -4.60
C CYS A 101 8.88 15.73 -5.35
N TYR A 102 8.35 15.12 -6.40
CA TYR A 102 7.17 15.63 -7.14
C TYR A 102 5.86 15.06 -6.61
N GLY A 103 5.91 13.93 -5.91
CA GLY A 103 4.74 13.28 -5.34
C GLY A 103 4.29 13.95 -4.05
N ILE A 104 2.97 14.18 -3.92
CA ILE A 104 2.38 14.64 -2.66
C ILE A 104 2.59 13.56 -1.60
N ASP A 105 3.06 13.95 -0.41
CA ASP A 105 3.28 13.05 0.74
C ASP A 105 4.31 11.92 0.52
N MET A 106 5.17 12.04 -0.49
CA MET A 106 6.15 11.01 -0.84
C MET A 106 7.61 11.47 -0.65
N ALA A 107 7.83 12.65 -0.09
CA ALA A 107 9.17 13.24 0.01
C ALA A 107 10.02 12.61 1.13
N ILE A 108 9.40 12.06 2.17
CA ILE A 108 10.09 11.57 3.37
C ILE A 108 10.12 10.04 3.36
N MET A 109 11.32 9.46 3.40
CA MET A 109 11.53 8.01 3.37
C MET A 109 10.83 7.30 4.52
N ASP A 110 10.88 7.85 5.73
CA ASP A 110 10.33 7.23 6.94
C ASP A 110 8.80 7.20 6.94
N ASP A 111 8.16 8.05 6.15
CA ASP A 111 6.72 8.04 5.95
C ASP A 111 6.24 6.86 5.09
N LEU A 112 7.11 6.31 4.25
CA LEU A 112 6.76 5.22 3.35
C LEU A 112 6.55 3.92 4.12
N ILE A 113 5.33 3.36 4.05
CA ILE A 113 4.99 2.13 4.77
C ILE A 113 5.86 0.94 4.33
N ALA A 114 6.22 0.89 3.04
CA ALA A 114 7.10 -0.16 2.51
C ALA A 114 8.51 -0.08 3.09
N PHE A 115 9.04 1.13 3.33
CA PHE A 115 10.32 1.33 3.99
C PHE A 115 10.26 0.89 5.44
N ARG A 116 9.25 1.32 6.19
CA ARG A 116 9.05 0.92 7.59
C ARG A 116 8.91 -0.59 7.73
N ALA A 117 8.19 -1.24 6.81
CA ALA A 117 8.06 -2.70 6.78
C ALA A 117 9.41 -3.39 6.53
N ALA A 118 10.18 -2.89 5.55
CA ALA A 118 11.51 -3.42 5.25
C ALA A 118 12.47 -3.27 6.45
N ILE A 119 12.47 -2.12 7.12
CA ILE A 119 13.24 -1.89 8.35
C ILE A 119 12.84 -2.88 9.47
N ARG A 120 11.52 -3.12 9.65
CA ARG A 120 11.05 -4.11 10.65
C ARG A 120 11.55 -5.51 10.34
N LEU A 121 11.45 -5.93 9.09
CA LEU A 121 11.96 -7.24 8.65
C LEU A 121 13.48 -7.32 8.79
N PHE A 122 14.20 -6.25 8.45
CA PHE A 122 15.63 -6.17 8.55
C PHE A 122 16.11 -6.32 10.01
N LYS A 123 15.48 -5.61 10.95
CA LYS A 123 15.75 -5.72 12.39
C LYS A 123 15.47 -7.12 12.94
N LYS A 124 14.49 -7.84 12.38
CA LYS A 124 14.20 -9.23 12.78
C LYS A 124 15.25 -10.23 12.27
N LYS A 125 15.87 -9.95 11.12
CA LYS A 125 16.77 -10.88 10.43
C LYS A 125 18.24 -10.60 10.72
N PHE A 126 18.62 -9.35 10.93
CA PHE A 126 20.01 -8.90 11.07
C PHE A 126 20.24 -8.18 12.40
N ARG A 127 21.52 -8.07 12.78
CA ARG A 127 21.91 -7.31 13.96
C ARG A 127 21.73 -5.81 13.75
N ALA A 128 21.52 -5.07 14.83
CA ALA A 128 21.34 -3.61 14.79
C ALA A 128 22.53 -2.89 14.12
N SER A 129 23.76 -3.36 14.34
CA SER A 129 24.97 -2.83 13.71
C SER A 129 24.91 -2.80 12.18
N SER A 130 24.19 -3.75 11.56
CA SER A 130 24.06 -3.81 10.11
C SER A 130 23.30 -2.60 9.52
N LEU A 131 22.31 -2.06 10.24
CA LEU A 131 21.62 -0.82 9.83
C LEU A 131 22.53 0.41 9.99
N GLU A 132 23.34 0.45 11.05
CA GLU A 132 24.32 1.52 11.26
C GLU A 132 25.36 1.53 10.14
N ASP A 133 25.80 0.35 9.69
CA ASP A 133 26.75 0.24 8.59
C ASP A 133 26.16 0.74 7.26
N ILE A 134 24.89 0.40 6.98
CA ILE A 134 24.16 0.93 5.83
C ILE A 134 24.04 2.46 5.94
N TYR A 135 23.69 2.98 7.11
CA TYR A 135 23.59 4.42 7.35
C TYR A 135 24.92 5.13 7.12
N LYS A 136 26.05 4.57 7.63
CA LYS A 136 27.40 5.10 7.38
C LYS A 136 27.75 5.11 5.90
N LYS A 137 27.37 4.03 5.15
CA LYS A 137 27.53 3.97 3.70
C LYS A 137 26.73 5.07 3.00
N CYS A 138 25.46 5.27 3.37
CA CYS A 138 24.62 6.35 2.82
C CYS A 138 25.27 7.73 3.05
N LYS A 139 25.76 7.99 4.26
CA LYS A 139 26.47 9.27 4.54
C LYS A 139 27.72 9.46 3.70
N LYS A 140 28.46 8.40 3.38
CA LYS A 140 29.61 8.48 2.48
C LYS A 140 29.19 8.75 1.05
N GLU A 141 28.10 8.11 0.58
CA GLU A 141 27.57 8.34 -0.77
C GLU A 141 27.13 9.79 -0.97
N ASN A 142 26.43 10.39 0.02
CA ASN A 142 25.95 11.77 -0.06
C ASN A 142 27.06 12.83 -0.18
N LYS A 143 28.32 12.46 0.08
CA LYS A 143 29.48 13.36 -0.13
C LYS A 143 30.00 13.33 -1.56
N LYS A 144 29.50 12.43 -2.41
CA LYS A 144 29.93 12.30 -3.80
C LYS A 144 29.18 13.26 -4.70
N VAL A 145 29.74 13.49 -5.89
CA VAL A 145 29.05 14.25 -6.94
C VAL A 145 27.72 13.54 -7.29
N PRO A 146 26.59 14.27 -7.46
CA PRO A 146 25.27 13.69 -7.67
C PRO A 146 25.20 12.57 -8.72
N THR A 147 25.92 12.72 -9.83
CA THR A 147 25.98 11.73 -10.92
C THR A 147 26.65 10.40 -10.55
N LYS A 148 27.39 10.35 -9.42
CA LYS A 148 28.12 9.18 -8.94
C LYS A 148 27.54 8.54 -7.69
N ILE A 149 26.42 9.05 -7.18
CA ILE A 149 25.75 8.53 -5.99
C ILE A 149 25.10 7.19 -6.31
N LYS A 150 25.35 6.19 -5.47
CA LYS A 150 24.69 4.88 -5.53
C LYS A 150 23.58 4.80 -4.49
N ASN A 151 22.44 4.21 -4.87
CA ASN A 151 21.35 3.97 -3.93
C ASN A 151 21.68 2.80 -2.99
N ILE A 152 22.29 3.11 -1.85
CA ILE A 152 22.65 2.12 -0.81
C ILE A 152 21.42 1.62 -0.07
N VAL A 153 20.33 2.40 -0.01
CA VAL A 153 19.08 1.99 0.66
C VAL A 153 18.51 0.70 0.07
N LYS A 154 18.84 0.35 -1.19
CA LYS A 154 18.51 -0.94 -1.78
C LYS A 154 18.96 -2.13 -0.94
N GLU A 155 20.07 -2.02 -0.20
CA GLU A 155 20.59 -3.09 0.66
C GLU A 155 19.58 -3.48 1.75
N ILE A 156 18.66 -2.58 2.15
CA ILE A 156 17.60 -2.87 3.13
C ILE A 156 16.52 -3.76 2.51
N TYR A 157 16.20 -3.55 1.24
CA TYR A 157 15.14 -4.28 0.55
C TYR A 157 15.60 -5.62 -0.04
N ASN A 158 16.84 -5.69 -0.53
CA ASN A 158 17.38 -6.83 -1.25
C ASN A 158 17.21 -8.21 -0.56
N PRO A 159 17.27 -8.30 0.78
CA PRO A 159 17.11 -9.59 1.46
C PRO A 159 15.67 -10.11 1.50
N PHE A 160 14.70 -9.36 0.98
CA PHE A 160 13.27 -9.66 1.08
C PHE A 160 12.58 -9.63 -0.27
N THR A 161 11.64 -10.55 -0.46
CA THR A 161 10.74 -10.54 -1.61
C THR A 161 9.63 -9.49 -1.41
N ASP A 162 9.01 -9.06 -2.51
CA ASP A 162 7.87 -8.14 -2.49
C ASP A 162 6.72 -8.68 -1.62
N ASN A 163 6.49 -10.00 -1.68
CA ASN A 163 5.48 -10.67 -0.89
C ASN A 163 5.78 -10.63 0.62
N GLN A 164 7.06 -10.77 1.02
CA GLN A 164 7.44 -10.66 2.42
C GLN A 164 7.21 -9.24 2.95
N ILE A 165 7.52 -8.22 2.16
CA ILE A 165 7.26 -6.83 2.51
C ILE A 165 5.75 -6.57 2.57
N SER A 166 4.96 -7.06 1.60
CA SER A 166 3.48 -6.93 1.61
C SER A 166 2.87 -7.56 2.85
N LYS A 167 3.31 -8.75 3.24
CA LYS A 167 2.84 -9.42 4.47
C LYS A 167 3.19 -8.64 5.74
N GLU A 168 4.36 -8.02 5.80
CA GLU A 168 4.70 -7.19 6.95
C GLU A 168 3.88 -5.89 6.96
N ILE A 169 3.59 -5.30 5.79
CA ILE A 169 2.67 -4.17 5.66
C ILE A 169 1.28 -4.56 6.17
N SER A 170 0.76 -5.72 5.78
CA SER A 170 -0.53 -6.22 6.27
C SER A 170 -0.58 -6.28 7.80
N ARG A 171 0.51 -6.77 8.43
CA ARG A 171 0.62 -6.83 9.89
C ARG A 171 0.69 -5.44 10.53
N MET A 172 1.34 -4.48 9.86
CA MET A 172 1.43 -3.10 10.35
C MET A 172 0.11 -2.35 10.26
N LEU A 173 -0.70 -2.68 9.26
CA LEU A 173 -2.02 -2.06 9.04
C LEU A 173 -3.10 -2.65 9.95
N LYS A 174 -2.95 -3.91 10.35
CA LYS A 174 -3.87 -4.56 11.30
C LYS A 174 -3.61 -4.04 12.70
N ASP A 175 -4.51 -3.18 13.17
CA ASP A 175 -4.54 -2.70 14.56
C ASP A 175 -5.18 -3.78 15.48
N GLU A 176 -4.93 -3.69 16.79
CA GLU A 176 -5.47 -4.65 17.77
C GLU A 176 -7.00 -4.72 17.77
N ASP A 177 -7.66 -3.61 17.46
CA ASP A 177 -9.12 -3.50 17.36
C ASP A 177 -9.73 -4.20 16.12
N ILE A 178 -8.90 -4.62 15.15
CA ILE A 178 -9.37 -5.21 13.90
C ILE A 178 -9.47 -6.73 14.04
N THR A 179 -10.70 -7.22 14.09
CA THR A 179 -11.01 -8.67 14.20
C THR A 179 -10.87 -9.43 12.89
N ALA A 180 -11.14 -8.75 11.75
CA ALA A 180 -10.99 -9.32 10.43
C ALA A 180 -9.52 -9.63 10.11
N ASP A 181 -9.28 -10.65 9.28
CA ASP A 181 -7.96 -10.84 8.69
C ASP A 181 -7.69 -9.76 7.65
N VAL A 182 -6.48 -9.21 7.65
CA VAL A 182 -6.07 -8.15 6.71
C VAL A 182 -4.93 -8.64 5.83
N ASP A 183 -5.14 -8.58 4.52
CA ASP A 183 -4.10 -8.81 3.52
C ASP A 183 -3.96 -7.60 2.60
N VAL A 184 -2.73 -7.36 2.15
CA VAL A 184 -2.41 -6.31 1.18
C VAL A 184 -1.74 -6.93 -0.04
N VAL A 185 -2.28 -6.62 -1.20
CA VAL A 185 -1.79 -7.06 -2.50
C VAL A 185 -1.40 -5.83 -3.31
N PHE A 186 -0.15 -5.77 -3.73
CA PHE A 186 0.35 -4.72 -4.60
C PHE A 186 0.45 -5.19 -6.04
N GLN A 187 0.21 -4.30 -6.97
CA GLN A 187 0.51 -4.52 -8.38
C GLN A 187 2.02 -4.78 -8.54
N SER A 188 2.38 -5.72 -9.40
CA SER A 188 3.78 -5.88 -9.78
C SER A 188 4.19 -4.89 -10.87
N ILE A 189 5.44 -4.44 -10.86
CA ILE A 189 5.97 -3.56 -11.91
C ILE A 189 5.83 -4.21 -13.28
N GLU A 190 6.12 -5.52 -13.37
CA GLU A 190 6.00 -6.27 -14.62
C GLU A 190 4.57 -6.29 -15.19
N ASN A 191 3.57 -6.56 -14.33
CA ASN A 191 2.18 -6.59 -14.75
C ASN A 191 1.65 -5.18 -15.05
N LEU A 192 2.13 -4.18 -14.33
CA LEU A 192 1.81 -2.79 -14.62
C LEU A 192 2.32 -2.40 -16.02
N HIS A 193 3.55 -2.78 -16.39
CA HIS A 193 4.10 -2.55 -17.71
C HIS A 193 3.33 -3.29 -18.81
N LYS A 194 2.86 -4.51 -18.55
CA LYS A 194 2.01 -5.24 -19.49
C LYS A 194 0.65 -4.58 -19.68
N ALA A 195 0.06 -4.06 -18.60
CA ALA A 195 -1.25 -3.40 -18.63
C ALA A 195 -1.21 -2.04 -19.35
N CYS A 196 -0.07 -1.35 -19.27
CA CYS A 196 0.12 -0.02 -19.87
C CYS A 196 1.38 -0.01 -20.72
N PRO A 197 1.40 -0.54 -21.94
CA PRO A 197 2.62 -0.74 -22.72
C PRO A 197 3.28 0.56 -23.20
N ASN A 198 2.54 1.67 -23.33
CA ASN A 198 3.05 2.95 -23.81
C ASN A 198 2.63 4.14 -22.91
N PRO A 199 2.93 4.14 -21.63
CA PRO A 199 2.49 5.21 -20.76
C PRO A 199 3.45 6.40 -20.77
N VAL A 200 2.95 7.58 -20.98
CA VAL A 200 3.72 8.82 -20.86
C VAL A 200 4.18 9.04 -19.42
N SER A 201 3.38 8.62 -18.45
CA SER A 201 3.65 8.77 -17.01
C SER A 201 4.59 7.72 -16.41
N TYR A 202 4.92 6.66 -17.13
CA TYR A 202 5.85 5.62 -16.65
C TYR A 202 7.27 6.11 -16.46
N THR A 203 7.68 7.11 -17.17
CA THR A 203 9.01 7.70 -17.02
C THR A 203 9.31 8.09 -15.57
N HIS A 204 8.30 8.44 -14.78
CA HIS A 204 8.46 8.77 -13.37
C HIS A 204 8.53 7.55 -12.45
N LEU A 205 7.84 6.45 -12.79
CA LEU A 205 7.86 5.21 -12.02
C LEU A 205 9.05 4.31 -12.37
N THR A 206 9.55 4.40 -13.59
CA THR A 206 10.64 3.57 -14.11
C THR A 206 11.95 4.30 -14.26
N LEU A 207 11.97 5.61 -14.07
CA LEU A 207 13.25 6.30 -13.91
C LEU A 207 14.00 5.55 -12.82
N PRO A 208 15.16 4.97 -13.16
CA PRO A 208 15.96 4.34 -12.14
C PRO A 208 16.13 5.37 -11.04
N THR A 209 15.98 4.95 -9.82
CA THR A 209 16.19 5.73 -8.58
C THR A 209 17.62 6.30 -8.51
N THR A 210 18.16 6.72 -9.62
CA THR A 210 19.42 7.42 -9.80
C THR A 210 19.25 8.95 -9.69
N ARG A 211 18.01 9.44 -9.70
CA ARG A 211 17.73 10.79 -9.20
C ARG A 211 17.46 10.71 -7.71
N LEU A 212 18.51 10.47 -7.00
CA LEU A 212 18.59 10.78 -5.58
C LEU A 212 18.87 12.25 -5.42
N VAL A 213 17.98 12.88 -4.71
CA VAL A 213 18.33 14.06 -3.95
C VAL A 213 19.26 13.64 -2.82
#